data_2b1c31d5fd18639111845568425d8a7a
#
_entry.id   2b1c31d5fd18639111845568425d8a7a
#
_cell.length_a   1.000
_cell.length_b   1.000
_cell.length_c   1.000
_cell.angle_alpha   90.00
_cell.angle_beta   90.00
_cell.angle_gamma   90.00
#
_symmetry.space_group_name_H-M   'P 1'
#
loop_
_entity.id
_entity.type
_entity.pdbx_description
1 polymer ?
#
loop_
_entity_poly.entity_id
_entity_poly.type
_entity_poly.pdbx_seq_one_letter_code
_entity_poly.pdbx_strand_id
1 'polypeptide(L)'
;MLNFTGCFAYSFTGASVPEHLKTIAIPISDDRSGAGEPGLREMLTDKLTQKFIGDNTLQVTDKQNANAIIESTIISLSDAPAIVSAGENVTSRRITIAVHVTYKDLVKRKTLYDKNFSNYSDYPSGGSLNDRRTAIEDVVDKITEDILLDTVSGW
;
A
#
# COMPACT_ATOMS: atom_id res chain seq x y z
N MET A 1 37.40 21.02 35.55
CA MET A 1 36.70 19.73 35.35
C MET A 1 35.42 20.02 34.62
N LEU A 2 35.38 19.80 33.30
CA LEU A 2 34.18 19.93 32.51
C LEU A 2 33.53 18.56 32.35
N ASN A 3 32.35 18.37 32.95
CA ASN A 3 31.52 17.23 32.70
C ASN A 3 30.68 17.46 31.43
N PHE A 4 31.03 16.80 30.34
CA PHE A 4 30.17 16.68 29.17
C PHE A 4 29.19 15.52 29.41
N THR A 5 27.99 15.85 29.86
CA THR A 5 26.84 14.93 29.81
C THR A 5 26.30 14.95 28.37
N GLY A 6 26.73 13.98 27.58
CA GLY A 6 26.13 13.74 26.26
C GLY A 6 24.72 13.25 26.43
N CYS A 7 23.73 14.07 26.06
CA CYS A 7 22.35 13.60 25.83
C CYS A 7 22.34 12.66 24.63
N PHE A 8 22.35 11.36 24.88
CA PHE A 8 21.94 10.38 23.90
C PHE A 8 20.41 10.47 23.79
N ALA A 9 19.95 11.13 22.73
CA ALA A 9 18.56 11.02 22.33
C ALA A 9 18.34 9.60 21.81
N TYR A 10 17.78 8.72 22.64
CA TYR A 10 17.24 7.44 22.21
C TYR A 10 16.01 7.72 21.35
N SER A 11 16.17 7.66 20.03
CA SER A 11 15.05 7.58 19.11
C SER A 11 14.46 6.19 19.21
N PHE A 12 13.32 6.06 19.86
CA PHE A 12 12.48 4.86 19.86
C PHE A 12 11.67 4.78 18.56
N THR A 13 12.32 4.86 17.41
CA THR A 13 11.71 4.45 16.15
C THR A 13 12.26 3.07 15.82
N GLY A 14 11.41 2.03 15.97
CA GLY A 14 11.75 0.68 15.59
C GLY A 14 12.23 0.64 14.14
N ALA A 15 13.16 -0.27 13.88
CA ALA A 15 13.72 -0.67 12.59
C ALA A 15 13.69 0.43 11.51
N SER A 16 14.77 1.16 11.40
CA SER A 16 14.94 2.19 10.38
C SER A 16 15.27 1.59 9.02
N VAL A 17 14.77 2.19 7.95
CA VAL A 17 15.19 1.91 6.58
C VAL A 17 16.73 1.99 6.50
N PRO A 18 17.41 1.05 5.80
CA PRO A 18 18.86 1.10 5.62
C PRO A 18 19.34 2.45 5.09
N GLU A 19 20.43 2.95 5.62
CA GLU A 19 20.95 4.31 5.32
C GLU A 19 21.22 4.57 3.83
N HIS A 20 21.51 3.53 3.05
CA HIS A 20 21.76 3.67 1.61
C HIS A 20 20.45 3.81 0.79
N LEU A 21 19.29 3.51 1.39
CA LEU A 21 17.99 3.66 0.74
C LEU A 21 17.37 5.01 1.12
N LYS A 22 17.48 5.99 0.24
CA LYS A 22 16.96 7.35 0.44
C LYS A 22 15.85 7.71 -0.54
N THR A 23 15.85 7.08 -1.70
CA THR A 23 14.91 7.35 -2.78
C THR A 23 14.22 6.07 -3.25
N ILE A 24 12.98 6.22 -3.70
CA ILE A 24 12.15 5.11 -4.15
C ILE A 24 11.42 5.47 -5.45
N ALA A 25 11.40 4.54 -6.39
CA ALA A 25 10.56 4.62 -7.57
C ALA A 25 9.27 3.82 -7.36
N ILE A 26 8.15 4.38 -7.80
CA ILE A 26 6.83 3.76 -7.76
C ILE A 26 6.24 3.81 -9.17
N PRO A 27 6.58 2.84 -10.03
CA PRO A 27 6.02 2.77 -11.37
C PRO A 27 4.51 2.56 -11.33
N ILE A 28 3.83 2.85 -12.44
CA ILE A 28 2.40 2.55 -12.54
C ILE A 28 2.14 1.08 -12.27
N SER A 29 1.14 0.80 -11.44
CA SER A 29 0.72 -0.55 -11.10
C SER A 29 0.21 -1.31 -12.32
N ASP A 30 0.41 -2.61 -12.36
CA ASP A 30 -0.22 -3.49 -13.35
C ASP A 30 -1.57 -3.99 -12.82
N ASP A 31 -2.52 -4.30 -13.70
CA ASP A 31 -3.80 -4.90 -13.35
C ASP A 31 -3.99 -6.22 -14.09
N ARG A 32 -3.91 -7.31 -13.35
CA ARG A 32 -4.13 -8.68 -13.81
C ARG A 32 -5.36 -9.32 -13.17
N SER A 33 -6.20 -8.52 -12.50
CA SER A 33 -7.39 -9.02 -11.81
C SER A 33 -8.45 -9.55 -12.77
N GLY A 34 -8.48 -9.06 -14.01
CA GLY A 34 -9.54 -9.37 -14.97
C GLY A 34 -10.89 -8.73 -14.64
N ALA A 35 -10.97 -7.91 -13.59
CA ALA A 35 -12.22 -7.30 -13.13
C ALA A 35 -12.70 -6.16 -14.04
N GLY A 36 -11.79 -5.54 -14.81
CA GLY A 36 -12.12 -4.42 -15.70
C GLY A 36 -12.57 -3.16 -14.97
N GLU A 37 -12.13 -2.96 -13.73
CA GLU A 37 -12.47 -1.77 -12.96
C GLU A 37 -11.73 -0.54 -13.53
N PRO A 38 -12.47 0.47 -14.05
CA PRO A 38 -11.84 1.64 -14.65
C PRO A 38 -11.00 2.44 -13.65
N GLY A 39 -9.77 2.78 -14.04
CA GLY A 39 -8.90 3.66 -13.27
C GLY A 39 -8.31 3.04 -11.99
N LEU A 40 -8.48 1.75 -11.73
CA LEU A 40 -8.03 1.11 -10.49
C LEU A 40 -6.52 1.13 -10.34
N ARG A 41 -5.76 0.83 -11.39
CA ARG A 41 -4.30 0.83 -11.34
C ARG A 41 -3.71 2.24 -11.15
N GLU A 42 -4.33 3.24 -11.78
CA GLU A 42 -3.96 4.65 -11.59
C GLU A 42 -4.26 5.08 -10.15
N MET A 43 -5.42 4.74 -9.63
CA MET A 43 -5.81 5.02 -8.24
C MET A 43 -4.84 4.41 -7.24
N LEU A 44 -4.47 3.14 -7.42
CA LEU A 44 -3.50 2.44 -6.56
C LEU A 44 -2.12 3.14 -6.62
N THR A 45 -1.64 3.45 -7.82
CA THR A 45 -0.34 4.10 -8.01
C THR A 45 -0.31 5.49 -7.39
N ASP A 46 -1.34 6.30 -7.64
CA ASP A 46 -1.43 7.68 -7.13
C ASP A 46 -1.53 7.68 -5.59
N LYS A 47 -2.36 6.82 -5.04
CA LYS A 47 -2.52 6.73 -3.59
C LYS A 47 -1.23 6.25 -2.92
N LEU A 48 -0.57 5.23 -3.48
CA LEU A 48 0.70 4.74 -2.97
C LEU A 48 1.78 5.83 -3.01
N THR A 49 1.88 6.53 -4.14
CA THR A 49 2.81 7.67 -4.29
C THR A 49 2.55 8.76 -3.26
N GLN A 50 1.28 9.14 -3.05
CA GLN A 50 0.90 10.13 -2.04
C GLN A 50 1.26 9.70 -0.61
N LYS A 51 1.09 8.42 -0.27
CA LYS A 51 1.46 7.87 1.05
C LYS A 51 2.96 8.02 1.29
N PHE A 52 3.81 7.65 0.32
CA PHE A 52 5.26 7.80 0.44
C PHE A 52 5.72 9.26 0.50
N ILE A 53 5.09 10.15 -0.28
CA ILE A 53 5.39 11.60 -0.22
C ILE A 53 5.03 12.15 1.16
N GLY A 54 3.87 11.79 1.70
CA GLY A 54 3.42 12.26 3.01
C GLY A 54 4.26 11.74 4.17
N ASP A 55 4.72 10.49 4.11
CA ASP A 55 5.60 9.89 5.12
C ASP A 55 7.02 10.47 5.08
N ASN A 56 7.54 10.71 3.89
CA ASN A 56 8.85 11.34 3.64
C ASN A 56 10.08 10.57 4.19
N THR A 57 9.95 9.32 4.54
CA THR A 57 11.10 8.47 4.91
C THR A 57 11.95 8.15 3.69
N LEU A 58 11.29 7.82 2.57
CA LEU A 58 11.89 7.61 1.27
C LEU A 58 11.35 8.67 0.29
N GLN A 59 12.25 9.38 -0.37
CA GLN A 59 11.86 10.40 -1.35
C GLN A 59 11.46 9.73 -2.67
N VAL A 60 10.25 10.03 -3.17
CA VAL A 60 9.79 9.49 -4.45
C VAL A 60 10.53 10.15 -5.61
N THR A 61 11.04 9.32 -6.52
CA THR A 61 11.78 9.78 -7.71
C THR A 61 11.55 8.81 -8.88
N ASP A 62 12.11 9.13 -10.03
CA ASP A 62 12.10 8.23 -11.18
C ASP A 62 13.02 7.00 -10.97
N LYS A 63 12.81 5.96 -11.77
CA LYS A 63 13.56 4.70 -11.66
C LYS A 63 15.07 4.87 -11.84
N GLN A 64 15.52 5.82 -12.66
CA GLN A 64 16.93 6.02 -12.95
C GLN A 64 17.70 6.57 -11.76
N ASN A 65 17.04 7.35 -10.92
CA ASN A 65 17.61 8.02 -9.74
C ASN A 65 17.27 7.31 -8.42
N ALA A 66 16.49 6.23 -8.45
CA ALA A 66 16.01 5.56 -7.26
C ALA A 66 17.03 4.57 -6.68
N ASN A 67 17.13 4.55 -5.35
CA ASN A 67 17.87 3.52 -4.63
C ASN A 67 17.04 2.24 -4.44
N ALA A 68 15.71 2.37 -4.44
CA ALA A 68 14.77 1.26 -4.30
C ALA A 68 13.60 1.39 -5.27
N ILE A 69 12.88 0.32 -5.48
CA ILE A 69 11.68 0.29 -6.32
C ILE A 69 10.59 -0.58 -5.69
N ILE A 70 9.35 -0.09 -5.71
CA ILE A 70 8.16 -0.89 -5.44
C ILE A 70 7.42 -1.13 -6.74
N GLU A 71 7.25 -2.39 -7.09
CA GLU A 71 6.44 -2.83 -8.22
C GLU A 71 5.17 -3.50 -7.68
N SER A 72 4.01 -3.03 -8.11
CA SER A 72 2.71 -3.52 -7.63
C SER A 72 1.85 -4.04 -8.78
N THR A 73 1.15 -5.15 -8.53
CA THR A 73 0.23 -5.78 -9.47
C THR A 73 -1.07 -6.12 -8.76
N ILE A 74 -2.18 -5.60 -9.26
CA ILE A 74 -3.50 -5.98 -8.77
C ILE A 74 -3.80 -7.39 -9.27
N ILE A 75 -3.97 -8.35 -8.36
CA ILE A 75 -4.17 -9.76 -8.71
C ILE A 75 -5.63 -10.18 -8.63
N SER A 76 -6.45 -9.50 -7.83
CA SER A 76 -7.88 -9.75 -7.78
C SER A 76 -8.67 -8.53 -7.28
N LEU A 77 -9.89 -8.41 -7.76
CA LEU A 77 -10.95 -7.59 -7.19
C LEU A 77 -12.22 -8.43 -7.18
N SER A 78 -12.81 -8.63 -6.03
CA SER A 78 -14.10 -9.29 -5.88
C SER A 78 -15.13 -8.35 -5.30
N ASP A 79 -16.35 -8.45 -5.79
CA ASP A 79 -17.53 -7.75 -5.30
C ASP A 79 -18.61 -8.80 -5.04
N ALA A 80 -18.87 -9.10 -3.79
CA ALA A 80 -19.72 -10.19 -3.37
C ALA A 80 -20.61 -9.81 -2.19
N PRO A 81 -21.73 -10.50 -1.95
CA PRO A 81 -22.51 -10.30 -0.74
C PRO A 81 -21.64 -10.47 0.50
N ALA A 82 -21.75 -9.54 1.46
CA ALA A 82 -21.13 -9.72 2.76
C ALA A 82 -21.83 -10.87 3.51
N ILE A 83 -21.11 -11.51 4.43
CA ILE A 83 -21.65 -12.64 5.18
C ILE A 83 -22.86 -12.15 6.00
N VAL A 84 -24.02 -12.75 5.74
CA VAL A 84 -25.27 -12.52 6.48
C VAL A 84 -25.64 -13.77 7.26
N SER A 85 -26.25 -13.57 8.42
CA SER A 85 -26.80 -14.68 9.22
C SER A 85 -27.92 -15.39 8.45
N ALA A 86 -28.06 -16.70 8.62
CA ALA A 86 -29.07 -17.50 7.93
C ALA A 86 -30.48 -16.92 8.13
N GLY A 87 -31.18 -16.64 7.02
CA GLY A 87 -32.56 -16.13 7.01
C GLY A 87 -32.70 -14.62 6.87
N GLU A 88 -31.62 -13.86 6.78
CA GLU A 88 -31.64 -12.41 6.54
C GLU A 88 -31.42 -12.06 5.08
N ASN A 89 -32.05 -10.98 4.61
CA ASN A 89 -31.75 -10.40 3.30
C ASN A 89 -30.32 -9.83 3.28
N VAL A 90 -29.62 -9.97 2.14
CA VAL A 90 -28.31 -9.34 1.94
C VAL A 90 -28.46 -7.82 2.04
N THR A 91 -27.89 -7.22 3.08
CA THR A 91 -27.96 -5.79 3.34
C THR A 91 -26.68 -5.05 2.95
N SER A 92 -25.57 -5.77 2.76
CA SER A 92 -24.30 -5.21 2.32
C SER A 92 -23.57 -6.09 1.32
N ARG A 93 -22.70 -5.45 0.55
CA ARG A 93 -21.75 -6.10 -0.35
C ARG A 93 -20.35 -5.77 0.09
N ARG A 94 -19.42 -6.62 -0.24
CA ARG A 94 -18.00 -6.47 0.12
C ARG A 94 -17.14 -6.40 -1.13
N ILE A 95 -16.34 -5.32 -1.22
CA ILE A 95 -15.22 -5.24 -2.14
C ILE A 95 -13.99 -5.79 -1.44
N THR A 96 -13.31 -6.74 -2.06
CA THR A 96 -12.01 -7.24 -1.62
C THR A 96 -11.02 -7.07 -2.76
N ILE A 97 -9.87 -6.46 -2.47
CA ILE A 97 -8.78 -6.29 -3.45
C ILE A 97 -7.53 -6.96 -2.88
N ALA A 98 -6.81 -7.67 -3.74
CA ALA A 98 -5.49 -8.20 -3.44
C ALA A 98 -4.47 -7.64 -4.42
N VAL A 99 -3.31 -7.23 -3.89
CA VAL A 99 -2.21 -6.65 -4.64
C VAL A 99 -0.94 -7.41 -4.31
N HIS A 100 -0.24 -7.86 -5.34
CA HIS A 100 1.09 -8.43 -5.21
C HIS A 100 2.12 -7.32 -5.29
N VAL A 101 3.05 -7.28 -4.34
CA VAL A 101 4.05 -6.21 -4.25
C VAL A 101 5.44 -6.81 -4.10
N THR A 102 6.35 -6.32 -4.94
CA THR A 102 7.77 -6.63 -4.86
C THR A 102 8.54 -5.36 -4.52
N TYR A 103 9.27 -5.37 -3.42
CA TYR A 103 10.15 -4.28 -2.98
C TYR A 103 11.61 -4.68 -3.15
N LYS A 104 12.36 -3.91 -3.93
CA LYS A 104 13.74 -4.22 -4.30
C LYS A 104 14.70 -3.10 -3.94
N ASP A 105 15.84 -3.48 -3.43
CA ASP A 105 17.02 -2.64 -3.28
C ASP A 105 17.79 -2.63 -4.62
N LEU A 106 17.84 -1.48 -5.28
CA LEU A 106 18.52 -1.32 -6.57
C LEU A 106 20.04 -1.10 -6.41
N VAL A 107 20.48 -0.68 -5.22
CA VAL A 107 21.91 -0.49 -4.92
C VAL A 107 22.58 -1.86 -4.71
N LYS A 108 22.01 -2.68 -3.83
CA LYS A 108 22.53 -4.02 -3.51
C LYS A 108 21.97 -5.11 -4.43
N ARG A 109 21.06 -4.78 -5.33
CA ARG A 109 20.43 -5.69 -6.29
C ARG A 109 19.80 -6.93 -5.65
N LYS A 110 19.00 -6.71 -4.61
CA LYS A 110 18.28 -7.78 -3.92
C LYS A 110 16.81 -7.43 -3.68
N THR A 111 15.98 -8.45 -3.64
CA THR A 111 14.58 -8.32 -3.23
C THR A 111 14.51 -8.23 -1.71
N LEU A 112 13.86 -7.18 -1.20
CA LEU A 112 13.67 -6.96 0.23
C LEU A 112 12.43 -7.66 0.74
N TYR A 113 11.33 -7.58 0.00
CA TYR A 113 10.18 -8.46 0.18
C TYR A 113 9.44 -8.70 -1.15
N ASP A 114 8.67 -9.76 -1.18
CA ASP A 114 7.81 -10.18 -2.29
C ASP A 114 6.60 -10.85 -1.66
N LYS A 115 5.46 -10.14 -1.60
CA LYS A 115 4.29 -10.61 -0.88
C LYS A 115 2.98 -9.98 -1.36
N ASN A 116 1.86 -10.55 -0.90
CA ASN A 116 0.53 -10.07 -1.20
C ASN A 116 -0.02 -9.23 -0.05
N PHE A 117 -0.69 -8.14 -0.40
CA PHE A 117 -1.50 -7.32 0.49
C PHE A 117 -2.96 -7.44 0.07
N SER A 118 -3.84 -7.60 1.03
CA SER A 118 -5.28 -7.69 0.77
C SER A 118 -6.06 -6.95 1.84
N ASN A 119 -7.12 -6.28 1.42
CA ASN A 119 -8.02 -5.61 2.35
C ASN A 119 -9.43 -5.57 1.75
N TYR A 120 -10.41 -5.17 2.54
CA TYR A 120 -11.80 -5.09 2.11
C TYR A 120 -12.53 -3.89 2.68
N SER A 121 -13.65 -3.54 2.05
CA SER A 121 -14.62 -2.56 2.54
C SER A 121 -16.03 -2.95 2.11
N ASP A 122 -16.99 -2.65 2.95
CA ASP A 122 -18.39 -2.95 2.72
C ASP A 122 -19.15 -1.71 2.27
N TYR A 123 -20.19 -1.91 1.46
CA TYR A 123 -21.11 -0.87 1.03
C TYR A 123 -22.54 -1.41 0.98
N PRO A 124 -23.58 -0.54 1.06
CA PRO A 124 -24.98 -0.98 1.07
C PRO A 124 -25.36 -1.76 -0.19
N SER A 125 -26.06 -2.89 -0.05
CA SER A 125 -26.47 -3.74 -1.16
C SER A 125 -27.37 -3.05 -2.19
N GLY A 126 -28.17 -2.07 -1.77
CA GLY A 126 -28.97 -1.23 -2.67
C GLY A 126 -28.32 0.12 -2.95
N GLY A 127 -27.03 0.27 -2.64
CA GLY A 127 -26.31 1.51 -2.78
C GLY A 127 -26.06 1.96 -4.21
N SER A 128 -25.65 3.21 -4.36
CA SER A 128 -25.32 3.81 -5.64
C SER A 128 -23.95 3.31 -6.16
N LEU A 129 -23.66 3.60 -7.43
CA LEU A 129 -22.32 3.40 -7.98
C LEU A 129 -21.26 4.20 -7.21
N ASN A 130 -21.65 5.34 -6.65
CA ASN A 130 -20.77 6.14 -5.81
C ASN A 130 -20.42 5.44 -4.49
N ASP A 131 -21.36 4.74 -3.86
CA ASP A 131 -21.11 3.97 -2.64
C ASP A 131 -20.10 2.84 -2.92
N ARG A 132 -20.26 2.14 -4.04
CA ARG A 132 -19.32 1.12 -4.49
C ARG A 132 -17.93 1.71 -4.75
N ARG A 133 -17.85 2.87 -5.42
CA ARG A 133 -16.58 3.55 -5.70
C ARG A 133 -15.89 3.97 -4.40
N THR A 134 -16.62 4.52 -3.45
CA THR A 134 -16.10 4.90 -2.13
C THR A 134 -15.52 3.69 -1.39
N ALA A 135 -16.18 2.52 -1.49
CA ALA A 135 -15.66 1.28 -0.92
C ALA A 135 -14.33 0.86 -1.58
N ILE A 136 -14.21 0.98 -2.90
CA ILE A 136 -12.96 0.70 -3.63
C ILE A 136 -11.85 1.66 -3.16
N GLU A 137 -12.13 2.95 -3.07
CA GLU A 137 -11.17 3.96 -2.59
C GLU A 137 -10.70 3.66 -1.17
N ASP A 138 -11.59 3.24 -0.28
CA ASP A 138 -11.25 2.85 1.09
C ASP A 138 -10.33 1.62 1.13
N VAL A 139 -10.61 0.61 0.31
CA VAL A 139 -9.74 -0.58 0.22
C VAL A 139 -8.35 -0.22 -0.29
N VAL A 140 -8.27 0.61 -1.33
CA VAL A 140 -6.99 1.08 -1.89
C VAL A 140 -6.21 1.89 -0.85
N ASP A 141 -6.89 2.73 -0.08
CA ASP A 141 -6.26 3.50 1.00
C ASP A 141 -5.64 2.58 2.07
N LYS A 142 -6.37 1.56 2.51
CA LYS A 142 -5.91 0.57 3.49
C LYS A 142 -4.71 -0.23 2.96
N ILE A 143 -4.77 -0.73 1.74
CA ILE A 143 -3.68 -1.50 1.12
C ILE A 143 -2.42 -0.65 0.97
N THR A 144 -2.55 0.59 0.52
CA THR A 144 -1.40 1.48 0.35
C THR A 144 -0.77 1.88 1.67
N GLU A 145 -1.56 2.01 2.74
CA GLU A 145 -1.06 2.19 4.10
C GLU A 145 -0.26 0.98 4.57
N ASP A 146 -0.80 -0.22 4.39
CA ASP A 146 -0.13 -1.47 4.77
C ASP A 146 1.21 -1.63 4.03
N ILE A 147 1.24 -1.31 2.73
CA ILE A 147 2.48 -1.34 1.92
C ILE A 147 3.51 -0.34 2.45
N LEU A 148 3.09 0.89 2.74
CA LEU A 148 3.98 1.91 3.31
C LEU A 148 4.58 1.43 4.63
N LEU A 149 3.75 1.01 5.57
CA LEU A 149 4.19 0.56 6.89
C LEU A 149 5.18 -0.59 6.81
N ASP A 150 4.92 -1.59 5.98
CA ASP A 150 5.83 -2.71 5.78
C ASP A 150 7.16 -2.31 5.13
N THR A 151 7.12 -1.29 4.29
CA THR A 151 8.32 -0.79 3.60
C THR A 151 9.23 0.01 4.53
N VAL A 152 8.65 0.85 5.39
CA VAL A 152 9.43 1.78 6.23
C VAL A 152 9.69 1.26 7.64
N SER A 153 8.94 0.28 8.11
CA SER A 153 9.03 -0.25 9.49
C SER A 153 9.26 -1.76 9.60
N GLY A 154 9.30 -2.49 8.50
CA GLY A 154 9.46 -3.94 8.45
C GLY A 154 10.89 -4.47 8.57
N TRP A 155 11.80 -3.71 9.16
CA TRP A 155 13.25 -4.04 9.25
C TRP A 155 13.63 -4.68 10.57
#